data_7d2e1eafac796d1461726333ce59838f
#
_entry.id   7d2e1eafac796d1461726333ce59838f
#
_cell.length_a   1.000
_cell.length_b   1.000
_cell.length_c   1.000
_cell.angle_alpha   90.00
_cell.angle_beta   90.00
_cell.angle_gamma   90.00
#
_symmetry.space_group_name_H-M   'P 1'
#
loop_
_entity.id
_entity.type
_entity.pdbx_description
1 polymer ?
#
loop_
_entity_poly.entity_id
_entity_poly.type
_entity_poly.pdbx_seq_one_letter_code
_entity_poly.pdbx_strand_id
1 'polypeptide(L)'
;MIVDTLDNLERYISLNPLFPEVVKFIKENDLTQLEAGKHPIQGADLFLNIAEAQGKNEEDAVIETHRKMIDIQIPLDNEETYGYTPLKDLPEVEYNEAKDITKYPGVKAQTLVTCK
;
A
#
# COMPACT_ATOMS: atom_id res chain seq x y z
N MET A 1 8.73 2.64 5.01
CA MET A 1 8.05 1.35 4.76
C MET A 1 8.11 0.49 6.02
N ILE A 2 7.03 -0.16 6.35
CA ILE A 2 6.98 -1.18 7.40
C ILE A 2 6.62 -2.50 6.73
N VAL A 3 7.33 -3.56 7.04
CA VAL A 3 7.07 -4.90 6.52
C VAL A 3 6.86 -5.84 7.70
N ASP A 4 5.71 -6.49 7.72
CA ASP A 4 5.37 -7.44 8.78
C ASP A 4 4.31 -8.43 8.27
N THR A 5 4.02 -9.44 9.07
CA THR A 5 2.90 -10.33 8.78
C THR A 5 1.58 -9.64 9.12
N LEU A 6 0.52 -10.05 8.45
CA LEU A 6 -0.80 -9.46 8.67
C LEU A 6 -1.28 -9.64 10.12
N ASP A 7 -0.91 -10.75 10.75
CA ASP A 7 -1.25 -11.03 12.16
C ASP A 7 -0.70 -9.98 13.13
N ASN A 8 0.36 -9.29 12.75
CA ASN A 8 0.99 -8.27 13.57
C ASN A 8 0.45 -6.85 13.32
N LEU A 9 -0.54 -6.68 12.46
CA LEU A 9 -1.08 -5.36 12.14
C LEU A 9 -1.54 -4.60 13.39
N GLU A 10 -2.07 -5.30 14.39
CA GLU A 10 -2.51 -4.71 15.65
C GLU A 10 -1.41 -3.95 16.41
N ARG A 11 -0.16 -4.31 16.18
CA ARG A 11 0.98 -3.63 16.81
C ARG A 11 1.18 -2.20 16.31
N TYR A 12 0.53 -1.85 15.20
CA TYR A 12 0.70 -0.56 14.52
C TYR A 12 -0.51 0.37 14.65
N ILE A 13 -1.50 0.01 15.48
CA ILE A 13 -2.75 0.78 15.63
C ILE A 13 -2.52 2.21 16.13
N SER A 14 -1.42 2.48 16.80
CA SER A 14 -1.08 3.82 17.28
C SER A 14 -0.58 4.75 16.19
N LEU A 15 -0.26 4.24 15.00
CA LEU A 15 0.24 5.07 13.90
C LEU A 15 -0.82 5.94 13.26
N ASN A 16 -2.07 5.53 13.30
CA ASN A 16 -3.16 6.27 12.68
C ASN A 16 -4.48 5.96 13.38
N PRO A 17 -5.34 6.97 13.61
CA PRO A 17 -6.64 6.77 14.30
C PRO A 17 -7.59 5.78 13.60
N LEU A 18 -7.41 5.54 12.30
CA LEU A 18 -8.25 4.61 11.53
C LEU A 18 -7.72 3.17 11.50
N PHE A 19 -6.52 2.92 11.97
CA PHE A 19 -5.94 1.56 11.97
C PHE A 19 -6.75 0.55 12.78
N PRO A 20 -7.34 0.89 13.94
CA PRO A 20 -8.23 -0.05 14.62
C PRO A 20 -9.40 -0.53 13.75
N GLU A 21 -9.95 0.33 12.90
CA GLU A 21 -11.02 -0.04 11.96
C GLU A 21 -10.51 -0.97 10.84
N VAL A 22 -9.27 -0.80 10.40
CA VAL A 22 -8.63 -1.70 9.44
C VAL A 22 -8.48 -3.09 10.03
N VAL A 23 -7.96 -3.19 11.25
CA VAL A 23 -7.80 -4.46 11.96
C VAL A 23 -9.14 -5.16 12.13
N LYS A 24 -10.16 -4.42 12.56
CA LYS A 24 -11.52 -4.95 12.72
C LYS A 24 -12.06 -5.51 11.41
N PHE A 25 -11.94 -4.76 10.32
CA PHE A 25 -12.42 -5.18 9.01
C PHE A 25 -11.75 -6.47 8.53
N ILE A 26 -10.44 -6.57 8.70
CA ILE A 26 -9.66 -7.74 8.30
C ILE A 26 -10.04 -8.98 9.12
N LYS A 27 -10.33 -8.80 10.42
CA LYS A 27 -10.77 -9.90 11.29
C LYS A 27 -12.19 -10.38 10.97
N GLU A 28 -13.07 -9.49 10.55
CA GLU A 28 -14.47 -9.78 10.28
C GLU A 28 -14.75 -10.25 8.85
N ASN A 29 -13.79 -10.09 7.94
CA ASN A 29 -13.96 -10.41 6.53
C ASN A 29 -12.80 -11.25 6.00
N ASP A 30 -13.12 -12.25 5.20
CA ASP A 30 -12.13 -12.97 4.41
C ASP A 30 -11.89 -12.17 3.11
N LEU A 31 -10.73 -11.53 3.02
CA LEU A 31 -10.39 -10.68 1.88
C LEU A 31 -10.36 -11.44 0.56
N THR A 32 -10.08 -12.76 0.60
CA THR A 32 -10.05 -13.60 -0.59
C THR A 32 -11.43 -13.83 -1.20
N GLN A 33 -12.50 -13.58 -0.43
CA GLN A 33 -13.88 -13.76 -0.85
C GLN A 33 -14.53 -12.46 -1.34
N LEU A 34 -13.84 -11.33 -1.23
CA LEU A 34 -14.35 -10.06 -1.70
C LEU A 34 -14.17 -9.91 -3.20
N GLU A 35 -15.15 -9.28 -3.85
CA GLU A 35 -15.09 -8.99 -5.29
C GLU A 35 -14.02 -7.94 -5.59
N ALA A 36 -13.45 -8.00 -6.81
CA ALA A 36 -12.57 -6.96 -7.29
C ALA A 36 -13.27 -5.59 -7.30
N GLY A 37 -12.56 -4.54 -6.96
CA GLY A 37 -13.07 -3.19 -6.93
C GLY A 37 -12.90 -2.51 -5.57
N LYS A 38 -13.50 -1.33 -5.46
CA LYS A 38 -13.41 -0.48 -4.27
C LYS A 38 -14.50 -0.85 -3.26
N HIS A 39 -14.06 -1.08 -2.02
CA HIS A 39 -14.94 -1.37 -0.89
C HIS A 39 -14.77 -0.28 0.18
N PRO A 40 -15.65 0.72 0.27
CA PRO A 40 -15.57 1.73 1.32
C PRO A 40 -15.76 1.09 2.70
N ILE A 41 -14.90 1.44 3.64
CA ILE A 41 -14.99 1.02 5.04
C ILE A 41 -15.50 2.20 5.89
N GLN A 42 -14.92 3.37 5.67
CA GLN A 42 -15.34 4.61 6.34
C GLN A 42 -15.27 5.77 5.34
N GLY A 43 -16.23 5.80 4.42
CA GLY A 43 -16.31 6.83 3.40
C GLY A 43 -15.06 6.90 2.51
N ALA A 44 -14.62 8.12 2.22
CA ALA A 44 -13.41 8.36 1.45
C ALA A 44 -12.13 8.30 2.29
N ASP A 45 -12.25 8.27 3.62
CA ASP A 45 -11.10 8.30 4.53
C ASP A 45 -10.47 6.92 4.72
N LEU A 46 -11.26 5.87 4.57
CA LEU A 46 -10.81 4.49 4.69
C LEU A 46 -11.55 3.60 3.69
N PHE A 47 -10.82 3.00 2.80
CA PHE A 47 -11.38 2.05 1.84
C PHE A 47 -10.38 0.96 1.48
N LEU A 48 -10.92 -0.15 1.03
CA LEU A 48 -10.15 -1.28 0.50
C LEU A 48 -10.33 -1.33 -1.01
N ASN A 49 -9.26 -1.57 -1.73
CA ASN A 49 -9.31 -1.83 -3.17
C ASN A 49 -8.77 -3.24 -3.44
N ILE A 50 -9.65 -4.11 -3.92
CA ILE A 50 -9.25 -5.44 -4.35
C ILE A 50 -8.93 -5.36 -5.85
N ALA A 51 -7.69 -5.62 -6.20
CA ALA A 51 -7.23 -5.55 -7.57
C ALA A 51 -6.64 -6.89 -8.02
N GLU A 52 -6.98 -7.29 -9.23
CA GLU A 52 -6.26 -8.31 -9.97
C GLU A 52 -5.22 -7.60 -10.81
N ALA A 53 -3.98 -7.63 -10.38
CA ALA A 53 -2.91 -6.95 -11.08
C ALA A 53 -1.86 -7.94 -11.54
N GLN A 54 -1.38 -7.74 -12.76
CA GLN A 54 -0.16 -8.40 -13.21
C GLN A 54 1.04 -7.64 -12.69
N GLY A 55 2.05 -8.37 -12.22
CA GLY A 55 3.31 -7.77 -11.82
C GLY A 55 3.96 -7.05 -12.99
N LYS A 56 4.74 -6.03 -12.67
CA LYS A 56 5.57 -5.31 -13.64
C LYS A 56 7.02 -5.73 -13.47
N ASN A 57 7.79 -5.64 -14.55
CA ASN A 57 9.23 -5.73 -14.46
C ASN A 57 9.77 -4.57 -13.61
N GLU A 58 10.89 -4.77 -12.97
CA GLU A 58 11.53 -3.73 -12.13
C GLU A 58 11.72 -2.42 -12.90
N GLU A 59 12.01 -2.50 -14.19
CA GLU A 59 12.21 -1.34 -15.08
C GLU A 59 10.94 -0.51 -15.28
N ASP A 60 9.77 -1.16 -15.25
CA ASP A 60 8.47 -0.53 -15.46
C ASP A 60 7.79 -0.11 -14.17
N ALA A 61 8.30 -0.55 -13.02
CA ALA A 61 7.77 -0.19 -11.73
C ALA A 61 8.18 1.25 -11.38
N VAL A 62 7.26 1.96 -10.72
CA VAL A 62 7.46 3.36 -10.34
C VAL A 62 7.37 3.48 -8.82
N ILE A 63 8.37 4.14 -8.23
CA ILE A 63 8.31 4.51 -6.81
C ILE A 63 7.31 5.64 -6.66
N GLU A 64 6.50 5.57 -5.61
CA GLU A 64 5.50 6.59 -5.32
C GLU A 64 5.45 6.92 -3.83
N THR A 65 5.02 8.14 -3.53
CA THR A 65 4.77 8.60 -2.16
C THR A 65 3.41 9.26 -2.06
N HIS A 66 2.89 9.30 -0.85
CA HIS A 66 1.61 9.93 -0.52
C HIS A 66 1.80 10.87 0.67
N ARG A 67 0.95 11.90 0.78
CA ARG A 67 1.05 12.88 1.88
C ARG A 67 -0.12 12.80 2.86
N LYS A 68 -1.31 12.45 2.36
CA LYS A 68 -2.56 12.44 3.16
C LYS A 68 -2.97 11.03 3.55
N MET A 69 -2.79 10.07 2.64
CA MET A 69 -3.23 8.69 2.82
C MET A 69 -2.04 7.78 3.11
N ILE A 70 -2.31 6.66 3.72
CA ILE A 70 -1.36 5.57 3.96
C ILE A 70 -1.81 4.36 3.18
N ASP A 71 -0.92 3.77 2.39
CA ASP A 71 -1.18 2.52 1.71
C ASP A 71 -0.78 1.34 2.56
N ILE A 72 -1.70 0.39 2.71
CA ILE A 72 -1.43 -0.93 3.29
C ILE A 72 -1.57 -1.93 2.15
N GLN A 73 -0.47 -2.55 1.76
CA GLN A 73 -0.42 -3.52 0.66
C GLN A 73 -0.47 -4.92 1.21
N ILE A 74 -1.45 -5.71 0.78
CA ILE A 74 -1.67 -7.08 1.28
C ILE A 74 -1.75 -8.03 0.08
N PRO A 75 -0.73 -8.84 -0.19
CA PRO A 75 -0.84 -9.92 -1.18
C PRO A 75 -1.82 -10.98 -0.69
N LEU A 76 -2.72 -11.42 -1.56
CA LEU A 76 -3.74 -12.44 -1.23
C LEU A 76 -3.42 -13.80 -1.81
N ASP A 77 -3.24 -13.89 -3.13
CA ASP A 77 -3.10 -15.18 -3.83
C ASP A 77 -1.66 -15.49 -4.24
N ASN A 78 -0.90 -14.48 -4.58
CA ASN A 78 0.48 -14.63 -5.05
C ASN A 78 1.41 -13.71 -4.28
N GLU A 79 2.68 -14.09 -4.26
CA GLU A 79 3.69 -13.20 -3.70
C GLU A 79 3.85 -11.94 -4.55
N GLU A 80 4.14 -10.82 -3.89
CA GLU A 80 4.43 -9.56 -4.53
C GLU A 80 5.76 -9.00 -4.06
N THR A 81 6.50 -8.38 -4.96
CA THR A 81 7.78 -7.73 -4.65
C THR A 81 7.60 -6.22 -4.72
N TYR A 82 8.00 -5.55 -3.66
CA TYR A 82 7.92 -4.10 -3.52
C TYR A 82 9.31 -3.49 -3.50
N GLY A 83 9.47 -2.36 -4.15
CA GLY A 83 10.69 -1.57 -4.13
C GLY A 83 10.62 -0.45 -3.11
N TYR A 84 11.72 -0.18 -2.43
CA TYR A 84 11.85 0.88 -1.46
C TYR A 84 13.09 1.74 -1.71
N THR A 85 12.89 3.05 -1.62
CA THR A 85 13.95 4.05 -1.58
C THR A 85 13.56 5.10 -0.54
N PRO A 86 14.45 5.45 0.40
CA PRO A 86 14.14 6.50 1.39
C PRO A 86 13.78 7.81 0.71
N LEU A 87 12.80 8.52 1.26
CA LEU A 87 12.34 9.80 0.72
C LEU A 87 13.48 10.81 0.54
N LYS A 88 14.42 10.84 1.47
CA LYS A 88 15.58 11.74 1.40
C LYS A 88 16.48 11.52 0.18
N ASP A 89 16.42 10.34 -0.42
CA ASP A 89 17.24 9.97 -1.58
C ASP A 89 16.46 10.10 -2.90
N LEU A 90 15.21 10.56 -2.85
CA LEU A 90 14.38 10.79 -4.02
C LEU A 90 14.56 12.22 -4.55
N PRO A 91 14.49 12.43 -5.88
CA PRO A 91 14.52 13.77 -6.45
C PRO A 91 13.24 14.53 -6.10
N GLU A 92 13.26 15.84 -6.24
CA GLU A 92 12.04 16.65 -6.14
C GLU A 92 11.21 16.46 -7.40
N VAL A 93 9.94 16.08 -7.19
CA VAL A 93 8.95 15.92 -8.25
C VAL A 93 7.65 16.54 -7.76
N GLU A 94 6.89 17.12 -8.69
CA GLU A 94 5.62 17.75 -8.38
C GLU A 94 4.61 16.75 -7.80
N TYR A 95 4.04 17.13 -6.66
CA TYR A 95 2.98 16.36 -6.01
C TYR A 95 1.63 16.60 -6.68
N ASN A 96 0.92 15.52 -7.00
CA ASN A 96 -0.45 15.58 -7.51
C ASN A 96 -1.44 15.57 -6.34
N GLU A 97 -1.92 16.74 -5.97
CA GLU A 97 -2.82 16.89 -4.82
C GLU A 97 -4.18 16.20 -5.02
N ALA A 98 -4.70 16.20 -6.24
CA ALA A 98 -6.00 15.58 -6.55
C ALA A 98 -5.99 14.06 -6.32
N LYS A 99 -4.88 13.40 -6.58
CA LYS A 99 -4.70 11.95 -6.41
C LYS A 99 -3.89 11.58 -5.17
N ASP A 100 -3.40 12.55 -4.44
CA ASP A 100 -2.51 12.35 -3.29
C ASP A 100 -1.30 11.47 -3.62
N ILE A 101 -0.63 11.76 -4.71
CA ILE A 101 0.49 10.94 -5.18
C ILE A 101 1.61 11.77 -5.78
N THR A 102 2.84 11.36 -5.49
CA THR A 102 4.03 11.77 -6.24
C THR A 102 4.65 10.52 -6.83
N LYS A 103 4.86 10.51 -8.14
CA LYS A 103 5.50 9.41 -8.85
C LYS A 103 6.92 9.80 -9.25
N TYR A 104 7.85 8.86 -9.12
CA TYR A 104 9.27 9.04 -9.40
C TYR A 104 9.71 8.10 -10.53
N PRO A 105 9.36 8.41 -11.79
CA PRO A 105 9.73 7.55 -12.90
C PRO A 105 11.25 7.51 -13.09
N GLY A 106 11.77 6.34 -13.46
CA GLY A 106 13.18 6.17 -13.72
C GLY A 106 14.07 6.07 -12.48
N VAL A 107 13.51 6.13 -11.28
CA VAL A 107 14.27 5.92 -10.04
C VAL A 107 14.30 4.44 -9.70
N LYS A 108 15.50 3.91 -9.51
CA LYS A 108 15.70 2.52 -9.13
C LYS A 108 15.49 2.34 -7.63
N ALA A 109 14.81 1.27 -7.23
CA ALA A 109 14.67 0.91 -5.84
C ALA A 109 16.01 0.49 -5.23
N GLN A 110 16.31 0.99 -4.04
CA GLN A 110 17.50 0.61 -3.28
C GLN A 110 17.33 -0.76 -2.62
N THR A 111 16.11 -1.12 -2.26
CA THR A 111 15.79 -2.37 -1.58
C THR A 111 14.56 -2.99 -2.22
N LEU A 112 14.57 -4.30 -2.41
CA LEU A 112 13.42 -5.08 -2.85
C LEU A 112 12.98 -6.01 -1.73
N VAL A 113 11.68 -6.05 -1.47
CA VAL A 113 11.07 -6.91 -0.45
C VAL A 113 9.99 -7.76 -1.11
N THR A 114 10.08 -9.07 -0.95
CA THR A 114 9.07 -10.01 -1.44
C THR A 114 8.18 -10.45 -0.30
N CYS A 115 6.88 -10.20 -0.45
CA CYS A 115 5.84 -10.56 0.52
C CYS A 115 4.95 -11.67 -0.05
N LYS A 116 4.65 -12.63 0.78
CA LYS A 116 3.83 -13.80 0.41
C LYS A 116 2.43 -13.74 0.99
#